data_10b5b48b4370b7a9849ba84c3e973f24
#
_entry.id   10b5b48b4370b7a9849ba84c3e973f24
#
_cell.length_a   1.000
_cell.length_b   1.000
_cell.length_c   1.000
_cell.angle_alpha   90.00
_cell.angle_beta   90.00
_cell.angle_gamma   90.00
#
_symmetry.space_group_name_H-M   'P 1'
#
loop_
_entity.id
_entity.type
_entity.pdbx_description
1 polymer ?
#
loop_
_entity_poly.entity_id
_entity_poly.type
_entity_poly.pdbx_seq_one_letter_code
_entity_poly.pdbx_strand_id
1 'polypeptide(L)'
;MSRAEPARTRTFSWDDPLASAAKGVTMDGLDYLRLVASGELPPPPIASLLGMTIDELEHGHAVFGLEPAEWMYNPIGSVHGGIAATILDSCMGCAIHTTLPQGHAFTTTDLQVRYLGAMSHDTGKVQAIGEVVHVGGRVAAAEGRIVDGDGTLLAHGTTGCLVTRPPRADAQRHRQVV
;
A
#
# COMPACT_ATOMS: atom_id res chain seq x y z
N MET A 1 -19.34 36.61 -22.76
CA MET A 1 -19.07 36.39 -21.32
C MET A 1 -18.62 34.94 -21.17
N SER A 2 -17.34 34.71 -20.93
CA SER A 2 -16.79 33.37 -20.68
C SER A 2 -17.37 32.91 -19.33
N ARG A 3 -18.07 31.79 -19.33
CA ARG A 3 -18.52 31.13 -18.09
C ARG A 3 -17.24 30.64 -17.39
N ALA A 4 -16.97 31.15 -16.21
CA ALA A 4 -15.84 30.64 -15.41
C ALA A 4 -16.01 29.12 -15.23
N GLU A 5 -15.02 28.35 -15.62
CA GLU A 5 -15.03 26.91 -15.32
C GLU A 5 -15.12 26.71 -13.79
N PRO A 6 -15.90 25.72 -13.33
CA PRO A 6 -15.97 25.42 -11.90
C PRO A 6 -14.59 25.10 -11.36
N ALA A 7 -14.30 25.61 -10.16
CA ALA A 7 -13.01 25.33 -9.51
C ALA A 7 -12.86 23.82 -9.29
N ARG A 8 -11.70 23.28 -9.68
CA ARG A 8 -11.32 21.89 -9.38
C ARG A 8 -10.93 21.80 -7.92
N THR A 9 -11.77 21.16 -7.11
CA THR A 9 -11.57 21.04 -5.67
C THR A 9 -11.73 19.60 -5.23
N ARG A 10 -10.96 19.21 -4.20
CA ARG A 10 -11.07 17.91 -3.54
C ARG A 10 -10.88 18.09 -2.03
N THR A 11 -11.74 17.46 -1.25
CA THR A 11 -11.64 17.40 0.21
C THR A 11 -11.52 15.94 0.62
N PHE A 12 -10.67 15.65 1.59
CA PHE A 12 -10.57 14.34 2.20
C PHE A 12 -10.38 14.49 3.71
N SER A 13 -10.73 13.46 4.45
CA SER A 13 -10.53 13.35 5.90
C SER A 13 -9.83 12.04 6.23
N TRP A 14 -9.25 11.96 7.41
CA TRP A 14 -8.59 10.76 7.90
C TRP A 14 -8.73 10.67 9.42
N ASP A 15 -8.63 9.45 9.93
CA ASP A 15 -8.57 9.15 11.36
C ASP A 15 -7.12 9.10 11.85
N ASP A 16 -6.93 9.08 13.18
CA ASP A 16 -5.59 8.99 13.78
C ASP A 16 -4.89 7.69 13.34
N PRO A 17 -3.82 7.78 12.51
CA PRO A 17 -3.13 6.60 12.00
C PRO A 17 -2.40 5.82 13.09
N LEU A 18 -2.00 6.47 14.19
CA LEU A 18 -1.28 5.82 15.28
C LEU A 18 -2.20 4.90 16.08
N ALA A 19 -3.49 5.24 16.20
CA ALA A 19 -4.47 4.39 16.86
C ALA A 19 -4.70 3.07 16.08
N SER A 20 -4.76 3.13 14.75
CA SER A 20 -4.86 1.95 13.90
C SER A 20 -3.58 1.11 13.95
N ALA A 21 -2.41 1.74 13.83
CA ALA A 21 -1.12 1.07 13.90
C ALA A 21 -0.89 0.34 15.23
N ALA A 22 -1.32 0.94 16.36
CA ALA A 22 -1.24 0.31 17.68
C ALA A 22 -2.07 -0.98 17.77
N LYS A 23 -3.20 -1.08 17.06
CA LYS A 23 -3.96 -2.32 16.96
C LYS A 23 -3.26 -3.35 16.07
N GLY A 24 -2.64 -2.92 14.97
CA GLY A 24 -1.95 -3.80 14.04
C GLY A 24 -0.86 -4.66 14.69
N VAL A 25 -0.13 -4.12 15.66
CA VAL A 25 0.93 -4.89 16.36
C VAL A 25 0.38 -5.96 17.32
N THR A 26 -0.92 -5.96 17.60
CA THR A 26 -1.56 -6.91 18.55
C THR A 26 -2.17 -8.13 17.88
N MET A 27 -2.06 -8.27 16.56
CA MET A 27 -2.62 -9.38 15.79
C MET A 27 -1.73 -9.75 14.61
N ASP A 28 -2.03 -10.84 13.92
CA ASP A 28 -1.34 -11.23 12.69
C ASP A 28 -1.64 -10.23 11.57
N GLY A 29 -0.68 -9.99 10.68
CA GLY A 29 -0.79 -8.97 9.66
C GLY A 29 -1.98 -9.17 8.70
N LEU A 30 -2.30 -10.40 8.35
CA LEU A 30 -3.47 -10.72 7.52
C LEU A 30 -4.79 -10.34 8.20
N ASP A 31 -4.92 -10.64 9.49
CA ASP A 31 -6.13 -10.30 10.26
C ASP A 31 -6.28 -8.79 10.41
N TYR A 32 -5.18 -8.07 10.67
CA TYR A 32 -5.18 -6.60 10.69
C TYR A 32 -5.66 -6.01 9.36
N LEU A 33 -5.10 -6.47 8.25
CA LEU A 33 -5.46 -5.94 6.92
C LEU A 33 -6.92 -6.27 6.55
N ARG A 34 -7.46 -7.40 7.00
CA ARG A 34 -8.88 -7.74 6.82
C ARG A 34 -9.80 -6.77 7.55
N LEU A 35 -9.44 -6.34 8.77
CA LEU A 35 -10.21 -5.32 9.52
C LEU A 35 -10.16 -3.95 8.82
N VAL A 36 -9.04 -3.61 8.17
CA VAL A 36 -8.95 -2.39 7.36
C VAL A 36 -9.79 -2.52 6.09
N ALA A 37 -9.73 -3.67 5.41
CA ALA A 37 -10.50 -3.93 4.19
C ALA A 37 -12.01 -3.95 4.43
N SER A 38 -12.47 -4.47 5.59
CA SER A 38 -13.90 -4.47 5.97
C SER A 38 -14.41 -3.10 6.45
N GLY A 39 -13.51 -2.14 6.73
CA GLY A 39 -13.86 -0.84 7.31
C GLY A 39 -14.06 -0.85 8.84
N GLU A 40 -13.78 -1.97 9.51
CA GLU A 40 -13.78 -2.04 10.98
C GLU A 40 -12.61 -1.26 11.60
N LEU A 41 -11.51 -1.13 10.86
CA LEU A 41 -10.43 -0.20 11.15
C LEU A 41 -10.33 0.83 10.03
N PRO A 42 -10.04 2.10 10.37
CA PRO A 42 -9.88 3.14 9.36
C PRO A 42 -8.67 2.85 8.47
N PRO A 43 -8.77 3.16 7.16
CA PRO A 43 -7.65 3.06 6.25
C PRO A 43 -6.56 4.08 6.60
N PRO A 44 -5.30 3.84 6.22
CA PRO A 44 -4.25 4.82 6.42
C PRO A 44 -4.53 6.09 5.60
N PRO A 45 -4.10 7.29 6.09
CA PRO A 45 -4.39 8.56 5.42
C PRO A 45 -4.03 8.61 3.95
N ILE A 46 -2.94 7.95 3.53
CA ILE A 46 -2.54 7.89 2.12
C ILE A 46 -3.55 7.13 1.26
N ALA A 47 -4.17 6.09 1.78
CA ALA A 47 -5.22 5.35 1.06
C ALA A 47 -6.47 6.23 0.90
N SER A 48 -6.89 6.94 1.95
CA SER A 48 -7.99 7.90 1.89
C SER A 48 -7.70 9.05 0.91
N LEU A 49 -6.46 9.57 0.91
CA LEU A 49 -6.03 10.62 -0.01
C LEU A 49 -6.14 10.17 -1.46
N LEU A 50 -5.66 9.00 -1.79
CA LEU A 50 -5.65 8.49 -3.16
C LEU A 50 -6.97 7.82 -3.56
N GLY A 51 -7.80 7.41 -2.60
CA GLY A 51 -9.00 6.61 -2.85
C GLY A 51 -8.66 5.16 -3.16
N MET A 52 -7.57 4.64 -2.57
CA MET A 52 -7.20 3.24 -2.73
C MET A 52 -8.12 2.32 -1.94
N THR A 53 -8.46 1.18 -2.51
CA THR A 53 -9.20 0.10 -1.87
C THR A 53 -8.35 -1.14 -1.72
N ILE A 54 -8.66 -1.98 -0.75
CA ILE A 54 -8.12 -3.34 -0.67
C ILE A 54 -9.20 -4.25 -1.26
N ASP A 55 -8.90 -4.84 -2.41
CA ASP A 55 -9.88 -5.66 -3.13
C ASP A 55 -9.77 -7.16 -2.78
N GLU A 56 -8.52 -7.65 -2.57
CA GLU A 56 -8.27 -9.06 -2.21
C GLU A 56 -7.10 -9.16 -1.22
N LEU A 57 -7.18 -10.14 -0.31
CA LEU A 57 -6.14 -10.45 0.67
C LEU A 57 -6.05 -11.96 0.91
N GLU A 58 -4.87 -12.51 0.63
CA GLU A 58 -4.50 -13.88 1.01
C GLU A 58 -3.08 -13.89 1.59
N HIS A 59 -2.67 -14.99 2.18
CA HIS A 59 -1.31 -15.12 2.70
C HIS A 59 -0.27 -14.99 1.57
N GLY A 60 0.55 -13.95 1.60
CA GLY A 60 1.55 -13.64 0.58
C GLY A 60 1.00 -12.90 -0.65
N HIS A 61 -0.27 -12.51 -0.65
CA HIS A 61 -0.93 -11.87 -1.78
C HIS A 61 -1.83 -10.71 -1.33
N ALA A 62 -1.83 -9.62 -2.10
CA ALA A 62 -2.73 -8.49 -1.88
C ALA A 62 -3.05 -7.79 -3.20
N VAL A 63 -4.33 -7.45 -3.40
CA VAL A 63 -4.80 -6.66 -4.54
C VAL A 63 -5.37 -5.35 -4.05
N PHE A 64 -4.88 -4.26 -4.61
CA PHE A 64 -5.35 -2.91 -4.34
C PHE A 64 -6.00 -2.33 -5.58
N GLY A 65 -7.14 -1.66 -5.40
CA GLY A 65 -7.84 -0.92 -6.44
C GLY A 65 -7.53 0.57 -6.36
N LEU A 66 -7.45 1.22 -7.52
CA LEU A 66 -7.37 2.67 -7.65
C LEU A 66 -8.17 3.10 -8.89
N GLU A 67 -8.94 4.16 -8.76
CA GLU A 67 -9.57 4.83 -9.89
C GLU A 67 -8.77 6.08 -10.24
N PRO A 68 -8.01 6.08 -11.36
CA PRO A 68 -7.24 7.24 -11.79
C PRO A 68 -8.12 8.47 -12.01
N ALA A 69 -7.64 9.64 -11.61
CA ALA A 69 -8.39 10.89 -11.70
C ALA A 69 -7.51 12.05 -12.15
N GLU A 70 -8.12 13.10 -12.73
CA GLU A 70 -7.41 14.28 -13.26
C GLU A 70 -6.47 14.94 -12.23
N TRP A 71 -6.85 14.96 -10.95
CA TRP A 71 -6.03 15.57 -9.89
C TRP A 71 -4.75 14.80 -9.57
N MET A 72 -4.59 13.59 -10.12
CA MET A 72 -3.37 12.77 -10.03
C MET A 72 -2.37 13.06 -11.16
N TYR A 73 -2.68 13.99 -12.08
CA TYR A 73 -1.88 14.21 -13.27
C TYR A 73 -0.55 14.88 -13.00
N ASN A 74 0.41 14.53 -13.83
CA ASN A 74 1.67 15.22 -14.01
C ASN A 74 1.53 16.40 -14.99
N PRO A 75 2.58 17.25 -15.22
CA PRO A 75 2.50 18.37 -16.13
C PRO A 75 2.30 18.02 -17.63
N ILE A 76 2.46 16.74 -17.99
CA ILE A 76 2.28 16.30 -19.39
C ILE A 76 0.91 15.64 -19.64
N GLY A 77 -0.01 15.71 -18.67
CA GLY A 77 -1.41 15.32 -18.83
C GLY A 77 -1.71 13.83 -18.68
N SER A 78 -0.91 13.09 -17.92
CA SER A 78 -1.17 11.71 -17.53
C SER A 78 -0.99 11.53 -16.02
N VAL A 79 -1.49 10.44 -15.46
CA VAL A 79 -1.30 10.12 -14.04
C VAL A 79 0.19 10.12 -13.70
N HIS A 80 0.56 10.84 -12.64
CA HIS A 80 1.94 10.94 -12.19
C HIS A 80 2.49 9.57 -11.80
N GLY A 81 3.70 9.23 -12.25
CA GLY A 81 4.32 7.94 -11.95
C GLY A 81 4.47 7.65 -10.45
N GLY A 82 4.55 8.70 -9.61
CA GLY A 82 4.54 8.56 -8.16
C GLY A 82 3.25 7.93 -7.60
N ILE A 83 2.10 8.10 -8.27
CA ILE A 83 0.85 7.43 -7.89
C ILE A 83 0.96 5.93 -8.11
N ALA A 84 1.45 5.51 -9.29
CA ALA A 84 1.70 4.10 -9.58
C ALA A 84 2.72 3.48 -8.61
N ALA A 85 3.79 4.22 -8.28
CA ALA A 85 4.76 3.78 -7.30
C ALA A 85 4.13 3.60 -5.90
N THR A 86 3.26 4.52 -5.47
CA THR A 86 2.60 4.45 -4.16
C THR A 86 1.67 3.23 -4.05
N ILE A 87 0.87 2.95 -5.08
CA ILE A 87 -0.03 1.79 -5.01
C ILE A 87 0.75 0.47 -5.13
N LEU A 88 1.85 0.42 -5.89
CA LEU A 88 2.74 -0.73 -5.95
C LEU A 88 3.44 -0.97 -4.61
N ASP A 89 3.96 0.06 -3.95
CA ASP A 89 4.53 -0.06 -2.61
C ASP A 89 3.49 -0.60 -1.61
N SER A 90 2.26 -0.08 -1.68
CA SER A 90 1.16 -0.51 -0.80
C SER A 90 0.79 -1.98 -1.02
N CYS A 91 0.55 -2.43 -2.25
CA CYS A 91 0.13 -3.81 -2.50
C CYS A 91 1.25 -4.81 -2.19
N MET A 92 2.51 -4.52 -2.56
CA MET A 92 3.65 -5.39 -2.26
C MET A 92 3.97 -5.43 -0.77
N GLY A 93 3.96 -4.27 -0.09
CA GLY A 93 4.16 -4.19 1.35
C GLY A 93 3.06 -4.91 2.13
N CYS A 94 1.81 -4.77 1.72
CA CYS A 94 0.69 -5.49 2.34
C CYS A 94 0.74 -6.99 2.04
N ALA A 95 1.16 -7.43 0.84
CA ALA A 95 1.41 -8.84 0.56
C ALA A 95 2.44 -9.43 1.54
N ILE A 96 3.54 -8.71 1.82
CA ILE A 96 4.52 -9.10 2.86
C ILE A 96 3.84 -9.09 4.23
N HIS A 97 3.07 -8.05 4.57
CA HIS A 97 2.41 -7.94 5.88
C HIS A 97 1.47 -9.10 6.17
N THR A 98 0.76 -9.63 5.16
CA THR A 98 -0.13 -10.79 5.34
C THR A 98 0.59 -12.04 5.86
N THR A 99 1.92 -12.11 5.72
CA THR A 99 2.74 -13.25 6.16
C THR A 99 3.34 -13.05 7.55
N LEU A 100 3.24 -11.85 8.11
CA LEU A 100 3.90 -11.49 9.36
C LEU A 100 3.03 -11.85 10.56
N PRO A 101 3.58 -12.57 11.55
CA PRO A 101 2.86 -12.87 12.78
C PRO A 101 2.78 -11.63 13.68
N GLN A 102 1.89 -11.70 14.66
CA GLN A 102 1.70 -10.67 15.69
C GLN A 102 3.02 -10.09 16.20
N GLY A 103 3.05 -8.78 16.40
CA GLY A 103 4.20 -8.04 16.92
C GLY A 103 5.32 -7.78 15.92
N HIS A 104 5.22 -8.33 14.70
CA HIS A 104 6.14 -8.01 13.62
C HIS A 104 5.64 -6.80 12.82
N ALA A 105 6.58 -6.05 12.27
CA ALA A 105 6.31 -4.97 11.34
C ALA A 105 7.35 -5.01 10.21
N PHE A 106 7.15 -4.21 9.19
CA PHE A 106 8.11 -4.06 8.10
C PHE A 106 8.27 -2.59 7.73
N THR A 107 9.34 -2.29 7.05
CA THR A 107 9.54 -1.01 6.36
C THR A 107 10.19 -1.26 5.02
N THR A 108 9.71 -0.58 3.99
CA THR A 108 10.28 -0.60 2.64
C THR A 108 11.70 -0.05 2.67
N THR A 109 12.64 -0.75 2.08
CA THR A 109 14.05 -0.34 1.96
C THR A 109 14.40 0.10 0.54
N ASP A 110 13.72 -0.45 -0.44
CA ASP A 110 13.86 -0.08 -1.85
C ASP A 110 12.57 -0.36 -2.60
N LEU A 111 12.36 0.37 -3.68
CA LEU A 111 11.26 0.20 -4.61
C LEU A 111 11.77 0.49 -6.02
N GLN A 112 11.62 -0.48 -6.92
CA GLN A 112 11.91 -0.31 -8.33
C GLN A 112 10.63 -0.41 -9.13
N VAL A 113 10.38 0.55 -10.01
CA VAL A 113 9.17 0.60 -10.84
C VAL A 113 9.55 0.77 -12.31
N ARG A 114 8.91 0.00 -13.17
CA ARG A 114 8.93 0.15 -14.63
C ARG A 114 7.54 0.54 -15.08
N TYR A 115 7.45 1.67 -15.77
CA TYR A 115 6.21 2.18 -16.35
C TYR A 115 6.13 1.69 -17.79
N LEU A 116 5.06 0.98 -18.13
CA LEU A 116 4.89 0.29 -19.41
C LEU A 116 3.71 0.87 -20.20
N GLY A 117 2.71 1.43 -19.51
CA GLY A 117 1.56 2.10 -20.09
C GLY A 117 1.22 3.39 -19.34
N ALA A 118 0.67 4.36 -20.04
CA ALA A 118 0.15 5.59 -19.43
C ALA A 118 -1.23 5.33 -18.84
N MET A 119 -1.52 5.98 -17.69
CA MET A 119 -2.85 6.01 -17.08
C MET A 119 -3.45 7.40 -17.21
N SER A 120 -4.76 7.46 -17.42
CA SER A 120 -5.57 8.68 -17.40
C SER A 120 -6.87 8.44 -16.61
N HIS A 121 -7.67 9.48 -16.41
CA HIS A 121 -8.99 9.34 -15.82
C HIS A 121 -9.95 8.46 -16.66
N ASP A 122 -9.65 8.26 -17.95
CA ASP A 122 -10.41 7.39 -18.85
C ASP A 122 -9.98 5.92 -18.78
N THR A 123 -8.87 5.61 -18.09
CA THR A 123 -8.38 4.22 -17.93
C THR A 123 -9.37 3.36 -17.12
N GLY A 124 -10.22 3.99 -16.30
CA GLY A 124 -11.09 3.27 -15.35
C GLY A 124 -10.31 2.70 -14.18
N LYS A 125 -10.96 1.85 -13.40
CA LYS A 125 -10.33 1.23 -12.23
C LYS A 125 -9.16 0.36 -12.65
N VAL A 126 -8.00 0.60 -12.04
CA VAL A 126 -6.81 -0.25 -12.16
C VAL A 126 -6.62 -1.09 -10.90
N GLN A 127 -5.98 -2.23 -11.05
CA GLN A 127 -5.61 -3.11 -9.96
C GLN A 127 -4.09 -3.21 -9.84
N ALA A 128 -3.58 -3.01 -8.62
CA ALA A 128 -2.20 -3.30 -8.25
C ALA A 128 -2.16 -4.62 -7.48
N ILE A 129 -1.50 -5.60 -8.04
CA ILE A 129 -1.42 -6.96 -7.53
C ILE A 129 -0.02 -7.18 -6.99
N GLY A 130 0.11 -7.46 -5.70
CA GLY A 130 1.36 -7.72 -5.01
C GLY A 130 1.47 -9.18 -4.59
N GLU A 131 2.63 -9.77 -4.85
CA GLU A 131 2.93 -11.17 -4.54
C GLU A 131 4.28 -11.27 -3.83
N VAL A 132 4.33 -12.04 -2.75
CA VAL A 132 5.57 -12.28 -2.00
C VAL A 132 6.50 -13.19 -2.80
N VAL A 133 7.73 -12.78 -2.98
CA VAL A 133 8.82 -13.58 -3.55
C VAL A 133 9.58 -14.32 -2.45
N HIS A 134 9.82 -13.64 -1.32
CA HIS A 134 10.58 -14.20 -0.20
C HIS A 134 10.24 -13.51 1.11
N VAL A 135 10.13 -14.30 2.18
CA VAL A 135 10.08 -13.79 3.55
C VAL A 135 11.11 -14.52 4.40
N GLY A 136 12.13 -13.79 4.81
CA GLY A 136 13.20 -14.29 5.67
C GLY A 136 13.12 -13.76 7.09
N GLY A 137 14.17 -14.00 7.84
CA GLY A 137 14.24 -13.59 9.24
C GLY A 137 14.29 -12.07 9.45
N ARG A 138 14.85 -11.29 8.54
CA ARG A 138 15.03 -9.84 8.60
C ARG A 138 14.72 -9.12 7.30
N VAL A 139 14.67 -9.85 6.21
CA VAL A 139 14.46 -9.30 4.86
C VAL A 139 13.28 -10.02 4.22
N ALA A 140 12.42 -9.28 3.57
CA ALA A 140 11.37 -9.79 2.71
C ALA A 140 11.47 -9.10 1.35
N ALA A 141 10.99 -9.77 0.31
CA ALA A 141 10.90 -9.25 -1.05
C ALA A 141 9.57 -9.61 -1.67
N ALA A 142 9.03 -8.70 -2.45
CA ALA A 142 7.80 -8.90 -3.22
C ALA A 142 7.95 -8.31 -4.62
N GLU A 143 7.13 -8.80 -5.53
CA GLU A 143 6.91 -8.20 -6.84
C GLU A 143 5.45 -7.77 -6.98
N GLY A 144 5.21 -6.83 -7.90
CA GLY A 144 3.86 -6.32 -8.13
C GLY A 144 3.68 -5.81 -9.54
N ARG A 145 2.42 -5.78 -9.96
CA ARG A 145 2.03 -5.27 -11.28
C ARG A 145 0.76 -4.44 -11.19
N ILE A 146 0.64 -3.44 -12.05
CA ILE A 146 -0.62 -2.70 -12.25
C ILE A 146 -1.20 -3.11 -13.58
N VAL A 147 -2.47 -3.49 -13.57
CA VAL A 147 -3.25 -3.82 -14.76
C VAL A 147 -4.51 -2.98 -14.82
N ASP A 148 -5.00 -2.69 -16.03
CA ASP A 148 -6.32 -2.10 -16.26
C ASP A 148 -7.44 -3.15 -16.27
N GLY A 149 -8.68 -2.71 -16.54
CA GLY A 149 -9.86 -3.57 -16.58
C GLY A 149 -9.83 -4.63 -17.69
N ASP A 150 -9.01 -4.45 -18.71
CA ASP A 150 -8.82 -5.41 -19.81
C ASP A 150 -7.61 -6.34 -19.56
N GLY A 151 -6.93 -6.19 -18.45
CA GLY A 151 -5.74 -6.96 -18.08
C GLY A 151 -4.45 -6.44 -18.72
N THR A 152 -4.46 -5.25 -19.34
CA THR A 152 -3.24 -4.64 -19.91
C THR A 152 -2.27 -4.26 -18.83
N LEU A 153 -1.01 -4.67 -18.95
CA LEU A 153 0.05 -4.36 -18.00
C LEU A 153 0.51 -2.90 -18.16
N LEU A 154 0.27 -2.09 -17.12
CA LEU A 154 0.59 -0.65 -17.10
C LEU A 154 1.88 -0.34 -16.35
N ALA A 155 2.19 -1.09 -15.31
CA ALA A 155 3.45 -0.98 -14.58
C ALA A 155 3.82 -2.30 -13.89
N HIS A 156 5.10 -2.48 -13.64
CA HIS A 156 5.66 -3.60 -12.87
C HIS A 156 6.66 -3.06 -11.87
N GLY A 157 6.70 -3.64 -10.67
CA GLY A 157 7.63 -3.25 -9.62
C GLY A 157 8.14 -4.42 -8.80
N THR A 158 9.25 -4.16 -8.10
CA THR A 158 9.80 -5.04 -7.07
C THR A 158 10.15 -4.21 -5.84
N THR A 159 10.05 -4.81 -4.67
CA THR A 159 10.38 -4.15 -3.40
C THR A 159 11.17 -5.07 -2.48
N GLY A 160 12.10 -4.48 -1.74
CA GLY A 160 12.75 -5.06 -0.58
C GLY A 160 12.21 -4.43 0.70
N CYS A 161 12.01 -5.23 1.73
CA CYS A 161 11.55 -4.76 3.03
C CYS A 161 12.42 -5.30 4.16
N LEU A 162 12.68 -4.45 5.16
CA LEU A 162 13.25 -4.86 6.44
C LEU A 162 12.12 -5.28 7.37
N VAL A 163 12.14 -6.53 7.82
CA VAL A 163 11.20 -7.05 8.82
C VAL A 163 11.74 -6.77 10.22
N THR A 164 10.95 -6.11 11.04
CA THR A 164 11.23 -5.84 12.45
C THR A 164 10.45 -6.81 13.33
N ARG A 165 11.06 -7.22 14.43
CA ARG A 165 10.49 -8.16 15.40
C ARG A 165 10.34 -7.49 16.75
N PRO A 166 9.37 -7.91 17.58
CA PRO A 166 9.32 -7.45 18.95
C PRO A 166 10.63 -7.82 19.67
N PRO A 167 11.10 -6.99 20.61
CA PRO A 167 12.26 -7.33 21.44
C PRO A 167 12.06 -8.70 22.09
N ARG A 168 13.07 -9.58 22.03
CA ARG A 168 13.01 -10.85 22.76
C ARG A 168 12.83 -10.58 24.24
N ALA A 169 11.96 -11.32 24.90
CA ALA A 169 11.67 -11.18 26.34
C ALA A 169 12.94 -11.25 27.21
N ASP A 170 13.98 -11.97 26.76
CA ASP A 170 15.26 -12.07 27.45
C ASP A 170 16.11 -10.78 27.41
N ALA A 171 15.92 -9.92 26.41
CA ALA A 171 16.67 -8.67 26.30
C ALA A 171 16.22 -7.60 27.31
N GLN A 172 15.04 -7.73 27.90
CA GLN A 172 14.54 -6.81 28.93
C GLN A 172 15.13 -7.10 30.32
N ARG A 173 15.60 -8.32 30.60
CA ARG A 173 16.23 -8.68 31.88
C ARG A 173 17.61 -8.04 32.07
N HIS A 174 18.33 -7.73 30.99
CA HIS A 174 19.70 -7.15 31.07
C HIS A 174 19.73 -5.62 31.20
N ARG A 175 18.59 -4.91 31.07
CA ARG A 175 18.51 -3.46 31.26
C ARG A 175 18.10 -3.03 32.68
N GLN A 176 17.77 -3.98 33.57
CA GLN A 176 17.39 -3.67 34.97
C GLN A 176 18.52 -3.93 35.97
N VAL A 177 19.72 -4.25 35.52
CA VAL A 177 20.89 -4.47 36.38
C VAL A 177 22.03 -3.63 35.85
N VAL A 178 21.91 -2.30 35.98
CA VAL A 178 23.02 -1.34 36.11
C VAL A 178 22.48 -0.12 36.85
#